data_d7a73c207236048dcb66b3524d41c911
#
_entry.id   d7a73c207236048dcb66b3524d41c911
#
_cell.length_a   1.000
_cell.length_b   1.000
_cell.length_c   1.000
_cell.angle_alpha   90.00
_cell.angle_beta   90.00
_cell.angle_gamma   90.00
#
_symmetry.space_group_name_H-M   'P 1'
#
loop_
_entity.id
_entity.type
_entity.pdbx_description
1 polymer ?
#
loop_
_entity_poly.entity_id
_entity_poly.type
_entity_poly.pdbx_seq_one_letter_code
_entity_poly.pdbx_strand_id
1 'polypeptide(L)'
;MATKAFQKIYTKITQITKATCSLKATGVGYDELATVNGKLAQVVKIAGDEVTLQVFEGTEGIPTNAEVVFLGKAPTILSLIHI
;
A
#
# COMPACT_ATOMS: atom_id res chain seq x y z
N MET A 1 19.55 11.67 5.90
CA MET A 1 19.64 11.16 6.06
C MET A 1 18.92 10.08 6.13
N ALA A 2 18.95 9.59 6.63
CA ALA A 2 18.38 8.44 6.69
C ALA A 2 16.96 8.36 6.71
N THR A 3 16.39 9.38 6.54
CA THR A 3 15.02 9.35 6.70
C THR A 3 14.35 8.54 5.69
N LYS A 4 14.90 8.43 4.57
CA LYS A 4 14.27 7.73 3.61
C LYS A 4 14.21 6.34 3.93
N ALA A 5 14.88 5.91 4.85
CA ALA A 5 14.87 4.54 5.13
C ALA A 5 13.65 4.09 5.85
N PHE A 6 12.68 4.92 6.00
CA PHE A 6 11.57 4.50 6.77
C PHE A 6 10.44 3.90 6.01
N GLN A 7 10.71 3.15 4.99
CA GLN A 7 9.66 2.38 4.38
C GLN A 7 9.22 1.31 5.35
N LYS A 8 7.92 1.12 5.47
CA LYS A 8 7.39 0.11 6.36
C LYS A 8 7.03 -1.11 5.54
N ILE A 9 7.49 -2.26 6.00
CA ILE A 9 7.26 -3.50 5.28
C ILE A 9 6.45 -4.43 6.15
N TYR A 10 5.37 -4.94 5.59
CA TYR A 10 4.49 -5.85 6.29
C TYR A 10 4.35 -7.12 5.48
N THR A 11 4.20 -8.25 6.17
CA THR A 11 4.09 -9.51 5.46
C THR A 11 2.87 -10.31 5.87
N LYS A 12 1.92 -9.68 6.54
CA LYS A 12 0.70 -10.36 6.93
C LYS A 12 -0.50 -9.61 6.41
N ILE A 13 -1.15 -10.17 5.42
CA ILE A 13 -2.35 -9.60 4.87
C ILE A 13 -3.52 -10.30 5.52
N THR A 14 -4.47 -9.54 6.07
CA THR A 14 -5.57 -10.13 6.79
C THR A 14 -6.72 -10.51 5.88
N GLN A 15 -6.85 -9.86 4.75
CA GLN A 15 -7.95 -10.16 3.85
C GLN A 15 -7.58 -9.74 2.43
N ILE A 16 -7.97 -10.55 1.46
CA ILE A 16 -7.72 -10.27 0.06
C ILE A 16 -9.02 -10.43 -0.68
N THR A 17 -9.39 -9.42 -1.47
CA THR A 17 -10.53 -9.52 -2.36
C THR A 17 -10.01 -9.39 -3.79
N LYS A 18 -10.89 -9.29 -4.76
CA LYS A 18 -10.47 -9.24 -6.15
C LYS A 18 -9.54 -8.08 -6.48
N ALA A 19 -9.72 -6.97 -5.86
CA ALA A 19 -8.93 -5.80 -6.18
C ALA A 19 -8.29 -5.15 -4.98
N THR A 20 -8.58 -5.63 -3.77
CA THR A 20 -8.08 -4.97 -2.58
C THR A 20 -7.46 -5.98 -1.64
N CYS A 21 -6.60 -5.50 -0.78
CA CYS A 21 -6.12 -6.31 0.31
C CYS A 21 -6.07 -5.45 1.56
N SER A 22 -6.29 -6.07 2.70
CA SER A 22 -6.31 -5.38 3.98
C SER A 22 -5.25 -5.96 4.89
N LEU A 23 -4.68 -5.11 5.71
CA LEU A 23 -3.68 -5.55 6.67
C LEU A 23 -3.67 -4.58 7.83
N LYS A 24 -3.04 -4.94 8.90
CA LYS A 24 -2.91 -4.05 10.03
C LYS A 24 -1.63 -3.26 9.89
N ALA A 25 -1.76 -1.95 9.96
CA ALA A 25 -0.60 -1.06 9.86
C ALA A 25 -0.93 0.23 10.59
N THR A 26 0.08 0.90 11.06
CA THR A 26 -0.11 2.15 11.76
C THR A 26 0.75 3.21 11.09
N GLY A 27 0.37 4.47 11.29
CA GLY A 27 1.15 5.55 10.72
C GLY A 27 0.97 5.70 9.22
N VAL A 28 -0.11 5.16 8.67
CA VAL A 28 -0.37 5.20 7.24
C VAL A 28 -1.52 6.15 6.99
N GLY A 29 -1.42 6.98 5.99
CA GLY A 29 -2.47 7.92 5.68
C GLY A 29 -3.20 7.55 4.41
N TYR A 30 -4.34 8.22 4.18
CA TYR A 30 -5.09 8.01 2.94
C TYR A 30 -4.23 8.44 1.77
N ASP A 31 -4.43 7.77 0.67
CA ASP A 31 -3.73 8.08 -0.58
C ASP A 31 -2.26 7.79 -0.57
N GLU A 32 -1.76 7.12 0.44
CA GLU A 32 -0.38 6.69 0.39
C GLU A 32 -0.23 5.58 -0.62
N LEU A 33 0.90 5.52 -1.27
CA LEU A 33 1.18 4.47 -2.21
C LEU A 33 1.91 3.33 -1.54
N ALA A 34 1.71 2.15 -2.06
CA ALA A 34 2.37 0.96 -1.55
C ALA A 34 2.56 -0.02 -2.68
N THR A 35 3.38 -1.02 -2.45
CA THR A 35 3.45 -2.14 -3.36
C THR A 35 3.07 -3.40 -2.59
N VAL A 36 2.32 -4.25 -3.24
CA VAL A 36 1.89 -5.51 -2.66
C VAL A 36 2.40 -6.59 -3.60
N ASN A 37 3.35 -7.36 -3.13
CA ASN A 37 3.96 -8.40 -3.95
C ASN A 37 4.52 -7.79 -5.25
N GLY A 38 5.00 -6.55 -5.15
CA GLY A 38 5.55 -5.86 -6.30
C GLY A 38 4.53 -5.13 -7.15
N LYS A 39 3.25 -5.22 -6.85
CA LYS A 39 2.23 -4.54 -7.62
C LYS A 39 1.84 -3.24 -6.94
N LEU A 40 1.66 -2.20 -7.71
CA LEU A 40 1.36 -0.89 -7.15
C LEU A 40 -0.04 -0.86 -6.57
N ALA A 41 -0.17 -0.25 -5.42
CA ALA A 41 -1.44 -0.14 -4.73
C ALA A 41 -1.52 1.21 -4.03
N GLN A 42 -2.73 1.55 -3.60
CA GLN A 42 -2.95 2.82 -2.92
C GLN A 42 -3.90 2.60 -1.76
N VAL A 43 -3.67 3.32 -0.67
CA VAL A 43 -4.52 3.23 0.50
C VAL A 43 -5.85 3.90 0.18
N VAL A 44 -6.94 3.15 0.32
CA VAL A 44 -8.26 3.69 0.04
C VAL A 44 -9.16 3.69 1.26
N LYS A 45 -8.77 3.01 2.33
CA LYS A 45 -9.60 2.99 3.52
C LYS A 45 -8.74 2.73 4.73
N ILE A 46 -9.03 3.38 5.81
CA ILE A 46 -8.35 3.16 7.08
C ILE A 46 -9.43 3.03 8.15
N ALA A 47 -9.44 1.92 8.86
CA ALA A 47 -10.39 1.69 9.92
C ALA A 47 -9.62 1.26 11.14
N GLY A 48 -9.37 2.19 12.06
CA GLY A 48 -8.55 1.88 13.21
C GLY A 48 -7.13 1.58 12.76
N ASP A 49 -6.67 0.39 13.02
CA ASP A 49 -5.35 0.01 12.57
C ASP A 49 -5.41 -0.91 11.36
N GLU A 50 -6.58 -1.07 10.75
CA GLU A 50 -6.68 -1.88 9.57
C GLU A 50 -6.72 -0.98 8.34
N VAL A 51 -5.84 -1.24 7.40
CA VAL A 51 -5.68 -0.43 6.22
C VAL A 51 -6.05 -1.27 5.01
N THR A 52 -6.85 -0.70 4.12
CA THR A 52 -7.23 -1.38 2.88
C THR A 52 -6.54 -0.71 1.72
N LEU A 53 -5.89 -1.53 0.91
CA LEU A 53 -5.18 -1.06 -0.26
C LEU A 53 -5.89 -1.53 -1.51
N GLN A 54 -6.03 -0.65 -2.48
CA GLN A 54 -6.53 -1.05 -3.78
C GLN A 54 -5.32 -1.35 -4.65
N VAL A 55 -5.25 -2.58 -5.15
CA VAL A 55 -4.15 -2.99 -6.00
C VAL A 55 -4.57 -2.73 -7.44
N PHE A 56 -3.87 -1.82 -8.10
CA PHE A 56 -4.33 -1.35 -9.42
C PHE A 56 -4.43 -2.47 -10.45
N GLU A 57 -3.55 -3.43 -10.37
CA GLU A 57 -3.60 -4.54 -11.32
C GLU A 57 -4.40 -5.73 -10.83
N GLY A 58 -5.05 -5.58 -9.69
CA GLY A 58 -5.78 -6.70 -9.12
C GLY A 58 -4.91 -7.55 -8.23
N THR A 59 -5.56 -8.42 -7.47
CA THR A 59 -4.84 -9.18 -6.45
C THR A 59 -4.53 -10.60 -6.89
N GLU A 60 -4.76 -10.92 -8.13
CA GLU A 60 -4.55 -12.27 -8.60
C GLU A 60 -3.10 -12.68 -8.39
N GLY A 61 -2.90 -13.83 -7.79
CA GLY A 61 -1.54 -14.31 -7.57
C GLY A 61 -0.86 -13.78 -6.34
N ILE A 62 -1.54 -12.96 -5.54
CA ILE A 62 -0.92 -12.41 -4.34
C ILE A 62 -1.23 -13.31 -3.15
N PRO A 63 -0.21 -13.87 -2.50
CA PRO A 63 -0.45 -14.70 -1.33
C PRO A 63 -0.65 -13.83 -0.09
N THR A 64 -1.20 -14.40 0.97
CA THR A 64 -1.42 -13.62 2.18
C THR A 64 -0.13 -13.24 2.89
N ASN A 65 0.96 -13.90 2.56
CA ASN A 65 2.23 -13.51 3.17
C ASN A 65 3.05 -12.67 2.21
N ALA A 66 2.42 -12.06 1.22
CA ALA A 66 3.13 -11.21 0.30
C ALA A 66 3.69 -9.99 1.00
N GLU A 67 4.76 -9.47 0.47
CA GLU A 67 5.40 -8.32 1.06
C GLU A 67 4.67 -7.05 0.67
N VAL A 68 4.28 -6.25 1.64
CA VAL A 68 3.62 -4.98 1.42
C VAL A 68 4.56 -3.89 1.89
N VAL A 69 4.95 -3.02 0.98
CA VAL A 69 5.88 -1.95 1.28
C VAL A 69 5.15 -0.63 1.09
N PHE A 70 5.09 0.17 2.15
CA PHE A 70 4.45 1.47 2.06
C PHE A 70 5.47 2.50 1.60
N LEU A 71 5.13 3.20 0.54
CA LEU A 71 6.05 4.15 -0.08
C LEU A 71 5.82 5.59 0.35
N GLY A 72 4.73 5.82 1.06
CA GLY A 72 4.39 7.17 1.47
C GLY A 72 3.50 7.84 0.45
N LYS A 73 3.19 9.10 0.69
CA LYS A 73 2.29 9.80 -0.19
C LYS A 73 2.96 10.07 -1.52
N ALA A 74 2.16 10.01 -2.56
CA ALA A 74 2.69 10.31 -3.86
C ALA A 74 3.15 11.77 -3.88
N PRO A 75 4.29 12.05 -4.45
CA PRO A 75 4.77 13.42 -4.52
C PRO A 75 3.83 14.24 -5.37
N THR A 76 3.61 15.46 -4.97
CA THR A 76 2.78 16.33 -5.75
C THR A 76 3.29 16.45 -7.15
N ILE A 77 4.55 16.41 -7.28
CA ILE A 77 5.15 16.46 -8.54
C ILE A 77 4.64 15.50 -9.53
N LEU A 78 4.30 14.33 -9.09
CA LEU A 78 3.83 13.36 -9.99
C LEU A 78 2.59 13.79 -10.72
N SER A 79 1.73 14.46 -10.04
CA SER A 79 0.52 14.82 -10.68
C SER A 79 0.76 15.88 -11.71
N LEU A 80 1.87 16.55 -11.65
CA LEU A 80 2.13 17.52 -12.63
C LEU A 80 2.74 16.93 -13.83
N ILE A 81 3.51 15.95 -13.61
CA ILE A 81 4.17 15.36 -14.68
C ILE A 81 3.32 14.72 -15.67
N HIS A 82 2.29 14.15 -15.22
CA HIS A 82 1.54 13.43 -16.11
C HIS A 82 0.82 14.27 -17.08
N ILE A 83 0.84 15.49 -16.90
CA ILE A 83 0.15 16.27 -17.74
C ILE A 83 0.49 16.20 -19.08
#